data_3b64421e01b483911bcab209433df702
#
_entry.id   3b64421e01b483911bcab209433df702
#
_cell.length_a   1.000
_cell.length_b   1.000
_cell.length_c   1.000
_cell.angle_alpha   90.00
_cell.angle_beta   90.00
_cell.angle_gamma   90.00
#
_symmetry.space_group_name_H-M   'P 1'
#
loop_
_entity.id
_entity.type
_entity.pdbx_description
1 polymer ?
#
loop_
_entity_poly.entity_id
_entity_poly.type
_entity_poly.pdbx_seq_one_letter_code
_entity_poly.pdbx_strand_id
1 'polypeptide(L)'
;DEDLIQREDMVVTVSHGGYIKRVPLSAYRAQRRGGRGRSGMSTKDEDFVANVFVANTHTPMLFFSSIGQVYKLKVYKLPQGTPQARGKAMVNMLPLSEGETITTIMPLPEDETTWNELHIMFATSNGKVRRNSLDDFSQVKANGKIAIRLDDDDALVGVATCSEDDDVLLAAHGGKCIRFPVTAVRVFKSRTSDGVRGINLGKDDRVLSMSVVRHEKIEVEERDAYLRWSNANRRGEDLSDTGLSPERLAEIAEREEFILSVTENGFGKRTSAYEYRIAGRGGQGIINIETSDRNGGVIAAFTVAQEDEIMLVTNGGQLIRCPVHDIRIAGRNTQGVTLFKTSDDEQVVSVAHLEGTEDDGEDEDEDETEESEVNSDLDAE
;
A
#
# COMPACT_ATOMS: atom_id res chain seq x y z
N ASP A 1 1.02 3.46 34.43
CA ASP A 1 -0.43 3.48 34.55
C ASP A 1 -1.05 4.08 33.29
N GLU A 2 -1.58 3.19 32.45
CA GLU A 2 -2.17 3.54 31.15
C GLU A 2 -3.36 4.51 31.31
N ASP A 3 -4.10 4.41 32.39
CA ASP A 3 -5.25 5.26 32.69
C ASP A 3 -4.88 6.75 32.85
N LEU A 4 -3.61 7.04 33.10
CA LEU A 4 -3.09 8.40 33.20
C LEU A 4 -2.70 9.01 31.86
N ILE A 5 -2.66 8.22 30.80
CA ILE A 5 -2.33 8.69 29.46
C ILE A 5 -3.57 9.38 28.86
N GLN A 6 -3.43 10.64 28.51
CA GLN A 6 -4.51 11.41 27.90
C GLN A 6 -4.89 10.82 26.52
N ARG A 7 -6.18 10.64 26.31
CA ARG A 7 -6.72 10.23 25.02
C ARG A 7 -6.66 11.39 24.04
N GLU A 8 -5.92 11.23 22.98
CA GLU A 8 -5.68 12.26 21.98
C GLU A 8 -5.42 11.60 20.62
N ASP A 9 -5.95 12.21 19.55
CA ASP A 9 -5.66 11.77 18.21
C ASP A 9 -4.25 12.20 17.81
N MET A 10 -3.52 11.24 17.28
CA MET A 10 -2.13 11.37 16.85
C MET A 10 -1.99 11.09 15.36
N VAL A 11 -1.12 11.80 14.70
CA VAL A 11 -0.61 11.43 13.38
C VAL A 11 0.67 10.63 13.58
N VAL A 12 0.65 9.38 13.15
CA VAL A 12 1.82 8.50 13.15
C VAL A 12 2.43 8.54 11.76
N THR A 13 3.71 8.86 11.68
CA THR A 13 4.47 8.87 10.43
C THR A 13 5.63 7.90 10.50
N VAL A 14 5.82 7.16 9.42
CA VAL A 14 6.92 6.23 9.24
C VAL A 14 7.65 6.57 7.96
N SER A 15 8.98 6.76 8.02
CA SER A 15 9.77 6.99 6.83
C SER A 15 10.21 5.68 6.18
N HIS A 16 10.56 5.75 4.91
CA HIS A 16 11.14 4.62 4.19
C HIS A 16 12.40 4.06 4.85
N GLY A 17 13.22 4.93 5.44
CA GLY A 17 14.42 4.57 6.17
C GLY A 17 14.18 3.98 7.56
N GLY A 18 12.92 3.81 7.98
CA GLY A 18 12.57 3.16 9.25
C GLY A 18 12.55 4.09 10.47
N TYR A 19 12.33 5.37 10.28
CA TYR A 19 12.11 6.35 11.35
C TYR A 19 10.62 6.52 11.61
N ILE A 20 10.24 6.57 12.89
CA ILE A 20 8.85 6.66 13.32
C ILE A 20 8.67 7.74 14.39
N LYS A 21 7.53 8.41 14.37
CA LYS A 21 7.09 9.37 15.39
C LYS A 21 5.58 9.43 15.48
N ARG A 22 5.09 10.02 16.57
CA ARG A 22 3.71 10.47 16.72
C ARG A 22 3.69 11.97 16.94
N VAL A 23 2.70 12.64 16.36
CA VAL A 23 2.49 14.08 16.50
C VAL A 23 1.02 14.34 16.78
N PRO A 24 0.65 15.17 17.75
CA PRO A 24 -0.75 15.51 17.96
C PRO A 24 -1.40 16.03 16.69
N LEU A 25 -2.58 15.54 16.35
CA LEU A 25 -3.32 15.97 15.16
C LEU A 25 -3.56 17.48 15.16
N SER A 26 -3.75 18.06 16.33
CA SER A 26 -3.93 19.51 16.51
C SER A 26 -2.75 20.34 16.00
N ALA A 27 -1.52 19.81 16.04
CA ALA A 27 -0.33 20.50 15.53
C ALA A 27 -0.40 20.70 14.01
N TYR A 28 -0.98 19.75 13.27
CA TYR A 28 -1.18 19.87 11.83
C TYR A 28 -2.31 20.84 11.46
N ARG A 29 -3.38 20.90 12.27
CA ARG A 29 -4.48 21.85 12.05
C ARG A 29 -4.02 23.30 12.19
N ALA A 30 -3.09 23.58 13.10
CA ALA A 30 -2.52 24.90 13.26
C ALA A 30 -1.70 25.37 12.05
N GLN A 31 -1.11 24.46 11.30
CA GLN A 31 -0.31 24.75 10.11
C GLN A 31 -1.15 24.99 8.84
N ARG A 32 -2.38 24.49 8.77
CA ARG A 32 -3.29 24.76 7.63
C ARG A 32 -3.63 26.24 7.45
N ARG A 33 -3.45 27.06 8.48
CA ARG A 33 -3.71 28.52 8.43
C ARG A 33 -2.55 29.35 7.88
N GLY A 34 -1.41 28.76 7.58
CA GLY A 34 -0.18 29.46 7.23
C GLY A 34 0.53 29.04 5.94
N GLY A 35 -0.10 28.32 5.03
CA GLY A 35 0.45 28.00 3.70
C GLY A 35 1.64 27.02 3.68
N ARG A 36 1.83 26.35 2.59
CA ARG A 36 3.00 25.57 2.12
C ARG A 36 3.76 24.76 3.17
N GLY A 37 3.37 23.54 3.42
CA GLY A 37 4.24 22.70 4.20
C GLY A 37 3.67 21.34 4.52
N ARG A 38 3.71 20.44 3.60
CA ARG A 38 3.34 19.05 3.81
C ARG A 38 4.53 18.17 4.16
N SER A 39 5.55 18.71 4.74
CA SER A 39 6.63 17.90 5.24
C SER A 39 6.20 17.31 6.57
N GLY A 40 5.65 16.09 6.54
CA GLY A 40 5.29 15.36 7.75
C GLY A 40 6.48 14.91 8.58
N MET A 41 7.71 15.06 8.10
CA MET A 41 8.92 14.59 8.77
C MET A 41 10.15 15.26 8.15
N SER A 42 11.09 15.72 9.00
CA SER A 42 12.43 16.04 8.55
C SER A 42 13.20 14.73 8.32
N THR A 43 13.66 14.54 7.11
CA THR A 43 14.41 13.36 6.71
C THR A 43 15.83 13.72 6.33
N LYS A 44 16.75 12.76 6.45
CA LYS A 44 18.05 12.89 5.77
C LYS A 44 17.83 12.91 4.27
N ASP A 45 18.83 13.40 3.54
CA ASP A 45 18.89 13.26 2.11
C ASP A 45 18.56 11.80 1.74
N GLU A 46 17.66 11.59 0.77
CA GLU A 46 17.21 10.29 0.27
C GLU A 46 16.19 9.52 1.12
N ASP A 47 15.66 10.08 2.22
CA ASP A 47 14.55 9.49 2.95
C ASP A 47 13.25 10.27 2.69
N PHE A 48 12.10 9.61 2.91
CA PHE A 48 10.78 10.20 2.72
C PHE A 48 9.74 9.51 3.60
N VAL A 49 8.62 10.17 3.83
CA VAL A 49 7.49 9.59 4.57
C VAL A 49 6.81 8.53 3.68
N ALA A 50 6.84 7.30 4.12
CA ALA A 50 6.28 6.16 3.39
C ALA A 50 4.89 5.74 3.90
N ASN A 51 4.58 6.01 5.18
CA ASN A 51 3.30 5.64 5.77
C ASN A 51 2.85 6.72 6.75
N VAL A 52 1.58 7.11 6.66
CA VAL A 52 0.94 8.09 7.55
C VAL A 52 -0.44 7.58 7.90
N PHE A 53 -0.77 7.55 9.19
CA PHE A 53 -2.12 7.24 9.63
C PHE A 53 -2.47 8.00 10.91
N VAL A 54 -3.75 8.20 11.13
CA VAL A 54 -4.29 8.81 12.35
C VAL A 54 -4.74 7.71 13.30
N ALA A 55 -4.30 7.79 14.54
CA ALA A 55 -4.66 6.84 15.58
C ALA A 55 -4.74 7.54 16.94
N ASN A 56 -5.52 6.97 17.85
CA ASN A 56 -5.57 7.46 19.24
C ASN A 56 -4.29 7.06 19.99
N THR A 57 -3.93 7.78 21.02
CA THR A 57 -2.80 7.43 21.91
C THR A 57 -2.86 6.02 22.45
N HIS A 58 -4.07 5.49 22.67
CA HIS A 58 -4.30 4.12 23.19
C HIS A 58 -4.42 3.05 22.12
N THR A 59 -4.35 3.40 20.85
CA THR A 59 -4.43 2.43 19.74
C THR A 59 -3.27 1.45 19.80
N PRO A 60 -3.51 0.13 19.84
CA PRO A 60 -2.46 -0.87 19.71
C PRO A 60 -2.01 -0.99 18.26
N MET A 61 -0.71 -1.18 18.06
CA MET A 61 -0.12 -1.41 16.76
C MET A 61 0.68 -2.71 16.78
N LEU A 62 0.54 -3.49 15.72
CA LEU A 62 1.39 -4.64 15.45
C LEU A 62 2.46 -4.30 14.41
N PHE A 63 3.67 -4.74 14.67
CA PHE A 63 4.84 -4.59 13.81
C PHE A 63 5.30 -5.98 13.38
N PHE A 64 5.12 -6.32 12.11
CA PHE A 64 5.55 -7.61 11.57
C PHE A 64 6.89 -7.47 10.88
N SER A 65 7.82 -8.36 11.19
CA SER A 65 9.18 -8.29 10.66
C SER A 65 9.43 -9.27 9.52
N SER A 66 10.51 -9.01 8.78
CA SER A 66 10.97 -9.84 7.65
C SER A 66 11.27 -11.28 8.02
N ILE A 67 11.63 -11.56 9.28
CA ILE A 67 11.94 -12.90 9.79
C ILE A 67 10.76 -13.60 10.45
N GLY A 68 9.55 -13.02 10.34
CA GLY A 68 8.33 -13.63 10.85
C GLY A 68 8.03 -13.39 12.32
N GLN A 69 8.66 -12.40 12.94
CA GLN A 69 8.35 -11.94 14.29
C GLN A 69 7.26 -10.88 14.28
N VAL A 70 6.55 -10.75 15.39
CA VAL A 70 5.60 -9.66 15.62
C VAL A 70 5.91 -9.00 16.96
N TYR A 71 5.86 -7.67 16.94
CA TYR A 71 6.00 -6.79 18.12
C TYR A 71 4.75 -5.97 18.26
N LYS A 72 4.44 -5.57 19.49
CA LYS A 72 3.25 -4.77 19.80
C LYS A 72 3.63 -3.56 20.64
N LEU A 73 3.22 -2.40 20.18
CA LEU A 73 3.33 -1.14 20.92
C LEU A 73 2.01 -0.37 20.81
N LYS A 74 1.63 0.30 21.88
CA LYS A 74 0.58 1.32 21.80
C LYS A 74 1.15 2.64 21.29
N VAL A 75 0.33 3.42 20.62
CA VAL A 75 0.76 4.70 20.01
C VAL A 75 1.46 5.61 21.02
N TYR A 76 1.01 5.66 22.28
CA TYR A 76 1.65 6.48 23.30
C TYR A 76 3.10 6.07 23.63
N LYS A 77 3.53 4.88 23.26
CA LYS A 77 4.93 4.41 23.40
C LYS A 77 5.85 4.93 22.29
N LEU A 78 5.30 5.44 21.20
CA LEU A 78 6.09 6.03 20.14
C LEU A 78 6.70 7.36 20.58
N PRO A 79 7.87 7.75 20.03
CA PRO A 79 8.45 9.05 20.34
C PRO A 79 7.52 10.17 19.85
N GLN A 80 7.25 11.12 20.74
CA GLN A 80 6.51 12.33 20.38
C GLN A 80 7.46 13.33 19.74
N GLY A 81 7.02 13.95 18.66
CA GLY A 81 7.78 14.95 17.94
C GLY A 81 6.93 16.08 17.42
N THR A 82 7.58 17.00 16.74
CA THR A 82 6.93 18.04 15.93
C THR A 82 6.74 17.55 14.49
N PRO A 83 5.91 18.19 13.66
CA PRO A 83 5.76 17.82 12.26
C PRO A 83 7.07 17.75 11.48
N GLN A 84 8.05 18.58 11.79
CA GLN A 84 9.34 18.67 11.12
C GLN A 84 10.39 17.71 11.70
N ALA A 85 10.17 17.15 12.87
CA ALA A 85 11.11 16.23 13.51
C ALA A 85 11.23 14.95 12.71
N ARG A 86 12.41 14.34 12.76
CA ARG A 86 12.71 13.08 12.09
C ARG A 86 12.08 11.87 12.78
N GLY A 87 11.91 11.91 14.09
CA GLY A 87 11.53 10.77 14.90
C GLY A 87 12.74 9.92 15.31
N LYS A 88 12.48 8.68 15.69
CA LYS A 88 13.50 7.72 16.11
C LYS A 88 13.51 6.50 15.20
N ALA A 89 14.66 5.90 15.00
CA ALA A 89 14.78 4.65 14.28
C ALA A 89 14.06 3.51 15.03
N MET A 90 13.29 2.70 14.32
CA MET A 90 12.55 1.58 14.92
C MET A 90 13.49 0.55 15.56
N VAL A 91 14.73 0.40 15.06
CA VAL A 91 15.75 -0.47 15.65
C VAL A 91 16.12 -0.09 17.08
N ASN A 92 15.88 1.17 17.48
CA ASN A 92 16.10 1.65 18.84
C ASN A 92 14.88 1.49 19.77
N MET A 93 13.75 1.09 19.21
CA MET A 93 12.49 0.96 19.94
C MET A 93 12.05 -0.49 20.08
N LEU A 94 12.38 -1.32 19.11
CA LEU A 94 12.05 -2.72 19.05
C LEU A 94 13.32 -3.57 19.14
N PRO A 95 13.28 -4.74 19.80
CA PRO A 95 14.44 -5.61 19.95
C PRO A 95 14.71 -6.41 18.67
N LEU A 96 14.98 -5.71 17.57
CA LEU A 96 15.25 -6.32 16.27
C LEU A 96 16.62 -6.97 16.23
N SER A 97 16.71 -8.11 15.57
CA SER A 97 17.98 -8.79 15.25
C SER A 97 18.70 -8.05 14.13
N GLU A 98 20.00 -8.34 13.96
CA GLU A 98 20.75 -7.81 12.84
C GLU A 98 20.12 -8.24 11.49
N GLY A 99 19.89 -7.27 10.62
CA GLY A 99 19.24 -7.49 9.31
C GLY A 99 17.74 -7.68 9.34
N GLU A 100 17.11 -7.75 10.51
CA GLU A 100 15.65 -7.79 10.64
C GLU A 100 15.07 -6.41 10.33
N THR A 101 14.08 -6.36 9.44
CA THR A 101 13.34 -5.14 9.07
C THR A 101 11.86 -5.30 9.33
N ILE A 102 11.17 -4.19 9.55
CA ILE A 102 9.71 -4.18 9.69
C ILE A 102 9.07 -4.11 8.30
N THR A 103 8.26 -5.09 7.96
CA THR A 103 7.56 -5.18 6.68
C THR A 103 6.18 -4.56 6.70
N THR A 104 5.48 -4.62 7.83
CA THR A 104 4.11 -4.13 7.96
C THR A 104 3.89 -3.56 9.35
N ILE A 105 3.27 -2.37 9.40
CA ILE A 105 2.79 -1.74 10.63
C ILE A 105 1.27 -1.63 10.54
N MET A 106 0.59 -2.13 11.54
CA MET A 106 -0.85 -2.31 11.51
C MET A 106 -1.50 -1.72 12.77
N PRO A 107 -2.15 -0.54 12.67
CA PRO A 107 -3.01 -0.06 13.75
C PRO A 107 -4.28 -0.91 13.82
N LEU A 108 -4.71 -1.23 15.01
CA LEU A 108 -5.82 -2.15 15.26
C LEU A 108 -6.84 -1.56 16.22
N PRO A 109 -8.07 -2.11 16.26
CA PRO A 109 -9.07 -1.65 17.21
C PRO A 109 -8.56 -1.68 18.65
N GLU A 110 -8.84 -0.64 19.40
CA GLU A 110 -8.43 -0.50 20.80
C GLU A 110 -9.06 -1.59 21.69
N ASP A 111 -10.32 -1.92 21.42
CA ASP A 111 -10.98 -3.04 22.10
C ASP A 111 -10.50 -4.38 21.51
N GLU A 112 -9.50 -4.97 22.14
CA GLU A 112 -8.89 -6.23 21.70
C GLU A 112 -9.84 -7.42 21.79
N THR A 113 -10.95 -7.31 22.51
CA THR A 113 -11.99 -8.35 22.56
C THR A 113 -12.72 -8.51 21.22
N THR A 114 -12.65 -7.49 20.35
CA THR A 114 -13.22 -7.54 19.00
C THR A 114 -12.30 -8.19 17.97
N TRP A 115 -11.04 -8.46 18.32
CA TRP A 115 -10.08 -9.02 17.37
C TRP A 115 -10.42 -10.43 16.92
N ASN A 116 -11.21 -11.17 17.69
CA ASN A 116 -11.70 -12.48 17.29
C ASN A 116 -12.70 -12.45 16.12
N GLU A 117 -13.21 -11.27 15.76
CA GLU A 117 -14.08 -11.06 14.60
C GLU A 117 -13.31 -10.84 13.31
N LEU A 118 -12.00 -10.61 13.41
CA LEU A 118 -11.12 -10.34 12.29
C LEU A 118 -10.17 -11.51 12.04
N HIS A 119 -9.83 -11.72 10.77
CA HIS A 119 -8.75 -12.61 10.35
C HIS A 119 -7.54 -11.82 9.89
N ILE A 120 -6.40 -12.48 9.96
CA ILE A 120 -5.13 -11.98 9.45
C ILE A 120 -4.55 -12.99 8.47
N MET A 121 -4.10 -12.49 7.31
CA MET A 121 -3.50 -13.29 6.26
C MET A 121 -2.03 -12.95 6.11
N PHE A 122 -1.20 -13.97 6.04
CA PHE A 122 0.24 -13.88 5.80
C PHE A 122 0.57 -14.43 4.41
N ALA A 123 1.53 -13.83 3.75
CA ALA A 123 2.12 -14.37 2.53
C ALA A 123 3.64 -14.34 2.58
N THR A 124 4.27 -15.39 2.06
CA THR A 124 5.73 -15.52 2.02
C THR A 124 6.28 -15.45 0.59
N SER A 125 7.55 -15.15 0.46
CA SER A 125 8.22 -15.07 -0.84
C SER A 125 8.21 -16.40 -1.60
N ASN A 126 8.18 -17.53 -0.90
CA ASN A 126 8.05 -18.87 -1.51
C ASN A 126 6.62 -19.23 -1.94
N GLY A 127 5.67 -18.31 -1.76
CA GLY A 127 4.31 -18.48 -2.25
C GLY A 127 3.36 -19.17 -1.28
N LYS A 128 3.73 -19.29 -0.02
CA LYS A 128 2.85 -19.80 1.03
C LYS A 128 1.97 -18.73 1.62
N VAL A 129 0.78 -19.11 2.07
CA VAL A 129 -0.18 -18.26 2.75
C VAL A 129 -0.70 -18.94 4.00
N ARG A 130 -1.07 -18.13 5.01
CA ARG A 130 -1.66 -18.64 6.23
C ARG A 130 -2.66 -17.63 6.80
N ARG A 131 -3.81 -18.13 7.19
CA ARG A 131 -4.86 -17.33 7.85
C ARG A 131 -4.98 -17.72 9.31
N ASN A 132 -4.96 -16.74 10.19
CA ASN A 132 -5.24 -16.90 11.61
C ASN A 132 -6.38 -15.99 12.04
N SER A 133 -6.98 -16.27 13.19
CA SER A 133 -7.73 -15.26 13.92
C SER A 133 -6.77 -14.15 14.37
N LEU A 134 -7.16 -12.90 14.22
CA LEU A 134 -6.35 -11.77 14.70
C LEU A 134 -6.13 -11.84 16.21
N ASP A 135 -7.06 -12.43 16.96
CA ASP A 135 -6.98 -12.63 18.41
C ASP A 135 -5.73 -13.42 18.84
N ASP A 136 -5.16 -14.25 17.99
CA ASP A 136 -3.90 -14.96 18.25
C ASP A 136 -2.72 -14.00 18.52
N PHE A 137 -2.85 -12.73 18.17
CA PHE A 137 -1.83 -11.69 18.31
C PHE A 137 -2.20 -10.61 19.34
N SER A 138 -3.22 -10.82 20.16
CA SER A 138 -3.59 -9.89 21.24
C SER A 138 -2.57 -9.88 22.38
N GLN A 139 -1.97 -11.02 22.66
CA GLN A 139 -1.00 -11.20 23.76
C GLN A 139 0.43 -11.29 23.19
N VAL A 140 1.05 -10.14 22.95
CA VAL A 140 2.42 -10.04 22.48
C VAL A 140 3.29 -9.36 23.53
N LYS A 141 4.33 -10.08 24.00
CA LYS A 141 5.29 -9.58 24.99
C LYS A 141 6.27 -8.57 24.34
N ALA A 142 6.96 -7.80 25.18
CA ALA A 142 7.89 -6.78 24.74
C ALA A 142 9.06 -7.31 23.85
N ASN A 143 9.48 -8.55 24.09
CA ASN A 143 10.52 -9.20 23.27
C ASN A 143 10.00 -9.81 21.96
N GLY A 144 8.75 -9.61 21.64
CA GLY A 144 8.13 -10.13 20.44
C GLY A 144 7.62 -11.57 20.58
N LYS A 145 7.07 -12.05 19.50
CA LYS A 145 6.42 -13.36 19.40
C LYS A 145 6.60 -13.87 17.98
N ILE A 146 6.74 -15.18 17.82
CA ILE A 146 6.72 -15.76 16.47
C ILE A 146 5.32 -15.59 15.89
N ALA A 147 5.23 -14.89 14.77
CA ALA A 147 4.01 -14.75 14.00
C ALA A 147 3.87 -15.87 12.96
N ILE A 148 4.97 -16.19 12.30
CA ILE A 148 5.08 -17.24 11.29
C ILE A 148 6.50 -17.79 11.31
N ARG A 149 6.65 -19.10 11.17
CA ARG A 149 7.97 -19.71 11.01
C ARG A 149 8.30 -19.77 9.53
N LEU A 150 9.44 -19.23 9.17
CA LEU A 150 9.94 -19.18 7.80
C LEU A 150 11.14 -20.12 7.66
N ASP A 151 11.28 -20.75 6.47
CA ASP A 151 12.49 -21.43 6.07
C ASP A 151 13.61 -20.39 5.84
N ASP A 152 14.88 -20.82 5.86
CA ASP A 152 16.04 -19.90 5.77
C ASP A 152 16.08 -19.10 4.47
N ASP A 153 15.53 -19.62 3.39
CA ASP A 153 15.45 -18.98 2.06
C ASP A 153 14.13 -18.23 1.83
N ASP A 154 13.26 -18.17 2.82
CA ASP A 154 11.95 -17.53 2.72
C ASP A 154 11.90 -16.23 3.51
N ALA A 155 10.96 -15.36 3.14
CA ALA A 155 10.71 -14.10 3.81
C ALA A 155 9.21 -13.79 3.87
N LEU A 156 8.80 -13.08 4.88
CA LEU A 156 7.45 -12.54 4.97
C LEU A 156 7.33 -11.34 4.03
N VAL A 157 6.40 -11.40 3.08
CA VAL A 157 6.22 -10.34 2.07
C VAL A 157 4.90 -9.60 2.19
N GLY A 158 3.93 -10.16 2.88
CA GLY A 158 2.65 -9.50 3.07
C GLY A 158 1.95 -9.97 4.34
N VAL A 159 1.33 -9.02 5.02
CA VAL A 159 0.43 -9.24 6.15
C VAL A 159 -0.72 -8.27 6.04
N ALA A 160 -1.94 -8.75 6.14
CA ALA A 160 -3.13 -7.90 6.09
C ALA A 160 -4.28 -8.50 6.89
N THR A 161 -5.11 -7.65 7.46
CA THR A 161 -6.41 -8.07 7.98
C THR A 161 -7.33 -8.37 6.81
N CYS A 162 -8.20 -9.34 6.98
CA CYS A 162 -9.14 -9.77 5.96
C CYS A 162 -10.41 -10.35 6.58
N SER A 163 -11.43 -10.47 5.77
CA SER A 163 -12.69 -11.14 6.10
C SER A 163 -13.01 -12.23 5.08
N GLU A 164 -14.05 -13.00 5.34
CA GLU A 164 -14.54 -14.02 4.41
C GLU A 164 -15.18 -13.43 3.15
N ASP A 165 -15.41 -12.12 3.13
CA ASP A 165 -15.91 -11.37 1.97
C ASP A 165 -14.79 -10.80 1.09
N ASP A 166 -13.55 -11.23 1.32
CA ASP A 166 -12.38 -10.76 0.59
C ASP A 166 -11.74 -11.88 -0.24
N ASP A 167 -10.93 -11.46 -1.21
CA ASP A 167 -10.01 -12.29 -1.96
C ASP A 167 -8.56 -11.91 -1.67
N VAL A 168 -7.68 -12.86 -1.84
CA VAL A 168 -6.21 -12.68 -1.81
C VAL A 168 -5.69 -12.62 -3.23
N LEU A 169 -4.84 -11.64 -3.52
CA LEU A 169 -4.09 -11.54 -4.76
C LEU A 169 -2.60 -11.61 -4.45
N LEU A 170 -1.95 -12.65 -4.94
CA LEU A 170 -0.49 -12.80 -4.86
C LEU A 170 0.13 -12.43 -6.21
N ALA A 171 1.18 -11.61 -6.18
CA ALA A 171 1.92 -11.23 -7.37
C ALA A 171 3.38 -11.69 -7.27
N ALA A 172 3.88 -12.27 -8.35
CA ALA A 172 5.24 -12.79 -8.44
C ALA A 172 6.15 -11.90 -9.29
N HIS A 173 7.43 -11.95 -8.99
CA HIS A 173 8.49 -11.19 -9.67
C HIS A 173 8.52 -11.45 -11.19
N GLY A 174 8.29 -12.69 -11.61
CA GLY A 174 8.25 -13.08 -13.02
C GLY A 174 7.04 -12.59 -13.81
N GLY A 175 6.06 -11.96 -13.16
CA GLY A 175 4.88 -11.38 -13.81
C GLY A 175 3.60 -12.20 -13.68
N LYS A 176 3.63 -13.35 -13.03
CA LYS A 176 2.42 -14.14 -12.73
C LYS A 176 1.70 -13.60 -11.49
N CYS A 177 0.42 -13.88 -11.39
CA CYS A 177 -0.38 -13.63 -10.19
C CYS A 177 -1.47 -14.69 -10.03
N ILE A 178 -2.00 -14.79 -8.83
CA ILE A 178 -3.15 -15.65 -8.54
C ILE A 178 -4.12 -14.92 -7.61
N ARG A 179 -5.40 -15.05 -7.85
CA ARG A 179 -6.47 -14.53 -7.01
C ARG A 179 -7.35 -15.68 -6.53
N PHE A 180 -7.55 -15.78 -5.23
CA PHE A 180 -8.41 -16.79 -4.62
C PHE A 180 -9.16 -16.21 -3.42
N PRO A 181 -10.34 -16.76 -3.05
CA PRO A 181 -11.07 -16.29 -1.88
C PRO A 181 -10.27 -16.52 -0.60
N VAL A 182 -10.40 -15.63 0.38
CA VAL A 182 -9.85 -15.82 1.72
C VAL A 182 -10.30 -17.16 2.31
N THR A 183 -11.53 -17.58 2.04
CA THR A 183 -12.10 -18.85 2.49
C THR A 183 -11.41 -20.08 1.93
N ALA A 184 -10.62 -19.96 0.85
CA ALA A 184 -9.79 -21.06 0.33
C ALA A 184 -8.60 -21.40 1.25
N VAL A 185 -8.30 -20.55 2.22
CA VAL A 185 -7.28 -20.79 3.24
C VAL A 185 -7.99 -21.05 4.56
N ARG A 186 -7.79 -22.23 5.14
CA ARG A 186 -8.36 -22.54 6.44
C ARG A 186 -7.81 -21.63 7.54
N VAL A 187 -8.52 -21.48 8.62
CA VAL A 187 -8.03 -20.77 9.81
C VAL A 187 -7.08 -21.70 10.57
N PHE A 188 -5.82 -21.29 10.70
CA PHE A 188 -4.82 -22.00 11.48
C PHE A 188 -4.95 -21.64 12.95
N LYS A 189 -4.71 -22.60 13.81
CA LYS A 189 -4.62 -22.39 15.27
C LYS A 189 -3.19 -22.12 15.72
N SER A 190 -2.22 -22.62 14.97
CA SER A 190 -0.79 -22.45 15.25
C SER A 190 -0.21 -21.20 14.60
N ARG A 191 0.69 -20.52 15.30
CA ARG A 191 1.51 -19.42 14.79
C ARG A 191 2.85 -19.86 14.23
N THR A 192 3.22 -21.11 14.42
CA THR A 192 4.55 -21.64 14.05
C THR A 192 4.59 -22.31 12.69
N SER A 193 3.45 -22.52 12.04
CA SER A 193 3.37 -23.03 10.67
C SER A 193 3.75 -21.94 9.66
N ASP A 194 4.33 -22.34 8.53
CA ASP A 194 4.54 -21.48 7.36
C ASP A 194 3.31 -21.43 6.44
N GLY A 195 2.29 -22.24 6.71
CA GLY A 195 1.01 -22.21 6.02
C GLY A 195 0.86 -23.24 4.90
N VAL A 196 0.09 -22.88 3.89
CA VAL A 196 -0.25 -23.71 2.74
C VAL A 196 0.16 -23.01 1.45
N ARG A 197 0.27 -23.77 0.37
CA ARG A 197 0.61 -23.20 -0.94
C ARG A 197 -0.47 -22.24 -1.41
N GLY A 198 -0.08 -20.98 -1.66
CA GLY A 198 -0.93 -19.98 -2.29
C GLY A 198 -0.80 -19.96 -3.80
N ILE A 199 0.43 -20.04 -4.30
CA ILE A 199 0.76 -20.06 -5.72
C ILE A 199 1.87 -21.09 -5.96
N ASN A 200 1.82 -21.74 -7.11
CA ASN A 200 2.88 -22.61 -7.59
C ASN A 200 3.82 -21.80 -8.49
N LEU A 201 4.95 -21.38 -7.92
CA LEU A 201 5.93 -20.55 -8.60
C LEU A 201 6.74 -21.32 -9.63
N GLY A 202 7.13 -20.64 -10.71
CA GLY A 202 8.17 -21.10 -11.61
C GLY A 202 9.55 -21.18 -10.93
N LYS A 203 10.50 -21.77 -11.62
CA LYS A 203 11.88 -21.87 -11.12
C LYS A 203 12.47 -20.47 -10.90
N ASP A 204 13.13 -20.28 -9.78
CA ASP A 204 13.78 -19.02 -9.36
C ASP A 204 12.85 -17.80 -9.24
N ASP A 205 11.53 -18.04 -9.24
CA ASP A 205 10.55 -16.98 -9.04
C ASP A 205 10.18 -16.83 -7.56
N ARG A 206 9.62 -15.69 -7.21
CA ARG A 206 9.19 -15.38 -5.85
C ARG A 206 7.95 -14.50 -5.85
N VAL A 207 7.13 -14.66 -4.84
CA VAL A 207 6.07 -13.69 -4.52
C VAL A 207 6.71 -12.42 -3.95
N LEU A 208 6.27 -11.28 -4.42
CA LEU A 208 6.75 -9.99 -3.93
C LEU A 208 5.69 -9.20 -3.17
N SER A 209 4.42 -9.54 -3.36
CA SER A 209 3.33 -8.84 -2.69
C SER A 209 2.08 -9.69 -2.51
N MET A 210 1.33 -9.34 -1.49
CA MET A 210 -0.03 -9.80 -1.26
C MET A 210 -0.94 -8.57 -1.14
N SER A 211 -2.06 -8.59 -1.86
CA SER A 211 -3.14 -7.62 -1.73
C SER A 211 -4.43 -8.31 -1.33
N VAL A 212 -5.21 -7.65 -0.51
CA VAL A 212 -6.57 -8.08 -0.17
C VAL A 212 -7.53 -7.24 -0.99
N VAL A 213 -8.34 -7.89 -1.80
CA VAL A 213 -9.32 -7.24 -2.68
C VAL A 213 -10.72 -7.72 -2.32
N ARG A 214 -11.71 -6.89 -2.54
CA ARG A 214 -13.09 -7.27 -2.25
C ARG A 214 -13.54 -8.42 -3.14
N HIS A 215 -14.21 -9.40 -2.56
CA HIS A 215 -14.86 -10.46 -3.31
C HIS A 215 -16.18 -9.93 -3.88
N GLU A 216 -16.22 -9.77 -5.20
CA GLU A 216 -17.41 -9.30 -5.89
C GLU A 216 -18.19 -10.48 -6.49
N LYS A 217 -19.45 -10.57 -6.16
CA LYS A 217 -20.39 -11.54 -6.73
C LYS A 217 -20.91 -11.01 -8.05
N ILE A 218 -20.07 -11.08 -9.08
CA ILE A 218 -20.40 -10.65 -10.44
C ILE A 218 -20.25 -11.84 -11.35
N GLU A 219 -21.28 -12.12 -12.13
CA GLU A 219 -21.22 -13.18 -13.14
C GLU A 219 -20.17 -12.84 -14.22
N VAL A 220 -19.55 -13.87 -14.78
CA VAL A 220 -18.47 -13.69 -15.76
C VAL A 220 -18.93 -12.85 -16.96
N GLU A 221 -20.15 -13.08 -17.43
CA GLU A 221 -20.75 -12.36 -18.56
C GLU A 221 -20.94 -10.87 -18.25
N GLU A 222 -21.39 -10.53 -17.03
CA GLU A 222 -21.54 -9.13 -16.59
C GLU A 222 -20.18 -8.46 -16.47
N ARG A 223 -19.21 -9.13 -15.87
CA ARG A 223 -17.85 -8.64 -15.74
C ARG A 223 -17.21 -8.34 -17.10
N ASP A 224 -17.32 -9.27 -18.04
CA ASP A 224 -16.77 -9.12 -19.37
C ASP A 224 -17.45 -8.00 -20.16
N ALA A 225 -18.77 -7.88 -20.01
CA ALA A 225 -19.54 -6.77 -20.59
C ALA A 225 -19.13 -5.41 -20.01
N TYR A 226 -18.97 -5.33 -18.70
CA TYR A 226 -18.49 -4.12 -18.02
C TYR A 226 -17.10 -3.72 -18.50
N LEU A 227 -16.16 -4.66 -18.57
CA LEU A 227 -14.78 -4.38 -19.00
C LEU A 227 -14.72 -3.91 -20.45
N ARG A 228 -15.51 -4.51 -21.35
CA ARG A 228 -15.61 -4.03 -22.74
C ARG A 228 -16.14 -2.60 -22.80
N TRP A 229 -17.20 -2.31 -22.07
CA TRP A 229 -17.76 -0.96 -22.01
C TRP A 229 -16.76 0.06 -21.43
N SER A 230 -16.16 -0.27 -20.30
CA SER A 230 -15.20 0.60 -19.62
C SER A 230 -13.99 0.90 -20.48
N ASN A 231 -13.43 -0.11 -21.15
CA ASN A 231 -12.28 0.04 -22.02
C ASN A 231 -12.62 0.87 -23.26
N ALA A 232 -13.80 0.65 -23.85
CA ALA A 232 -14.29 1.45 -24.97
C ALA A 232 -14.48 2.92 -24.57
N ASN A 233 -15.07 3.15 -23.41
CA ASN A 233 -15.29 4.50 -22.87
C ASN A 233 -13.97 5.26 -22.66
N ARG A 234 -12.92 4.59 -22.14
CA ARG A 234 -11.59 5.19 -21.99
C ARG A 234 -10.95 5.57 -23.32
N ARG A 235 -11.29 4.88 -24.42
CA ARG A 235 -10.80 5.21 -25.77
C ARG A 235 -11.66 6.26 -26.47
N GLY A 236 -12.72 6.76 -25.80
CA GLY A 236 -13.68 7.68 -26.40
C GLY A 236 -14.63 7.02 -27.40
N GLU A 237 -14.75 5.70 -27.36
CA GLU A 237 -15.67 4.94 -28.21
C GLU A 237 -17.03 4.80 -27.48
N ASP A 238 -18.13 4.94 -28.22
CA ASP A 238 -19.47 4.72 -27.72
C ASP A 238 -19.88 3.25 -27.96
N LEU A 239 -20.05 2.51 -26.88
CA LEU A 239 -20.57 1.15 -26.89
C LEU A 239 -22.02 1.17 -26.38
N SER A 240 -22.97 1.33 -27.30
CA SER A 240 -24.38 1.59 -26.97
C SER A 240 -25.16 0.37 -26.47
N ASP A 241 -24.69 -0.84 -26.74
CA ASP A 241 -25.34 -2.08 -26.28
C ASP A 241 -24.36 -2.92 -25.47
N THR A 242 -24.45 -2.79 -24.15
CA THR A 242 -23.59 -3.54 -23.22
C THR A 242 -24.28 -4.79 -22.68
N GLY A 243 -25.61 -4.92 -22.86
CA GLY A 243 -26.42 -5.93 -22.20
C GLY A 243 -26.64 -5.68 -20.69
N LEU A 244 -26.14 -4.56 -20.17
CA LEU A 244 -26.28 -4.13 -18.78
C LEU A 244 -27.03 -2.81 -18.68
N SER A 245 -27.86 -2.66 -17.62
CA SER A 245 -28.52 -1.39 -17.34
C SER A 245 -27.49 -0.32 -16.93
N PRO A 246 -27.78 0.99 -17.15
CA PRO A 246 -26.93 2.07 -16.64
C PRO A 246 -26.69 2.00 -15.13
N GLU A 247 -27.72 1.58 -14.35
CA GLU A 247 -27.64 1.41 -12.91
C GLU A 247 -26.65 0.29 -12.55
N ARG A 248 -26.70 -0.85 -13.27
CA ARG A 248 -25.77 -1.96 -13.03
C ARG A 248 -24.35 -1.61 -13.40
N LEU A 249 -24.13 -0.90 -14.50
CA LEU A 249 -22.80 -0.38 -14.86
C LEU A 249 -22.24 0.53 -13.78
N ALA A 250 -23.05 1.42 -13.21
CA ALA A 250 -22.65 2.32 -12.13
C ALA A 250 -22.30 1.57 -10.85
N GLU A 251 -23.07 0.54 -10.46
CA GLU A 251 -22.79 -0.30 -9.30
C GLU A 251 -21.44 -1.02 -9.45
N ILE A 252 -21.16 -1.60 -10.61
CA ILE A 252 -19.92 -2.31 -10.89
C ILE A 252 -18.75 -1.32 -10.90
N ALA A 253 -18.93 -0.14 -11.49
CA ALA A 253 -17.91 0.91 -11.53
C ALA A 253 -17.55 1.44 -10.14
N GLU A 254 -18.52 1.62 -9.25
CA GLU A 254 -18.31 2.12 -7.89
C GLU A 254 -17.45 1.17 -7.04
N ARG A 255 -17.57 -0.13 -7.28
CA ARG A 255 -16.86 -1.18 -6.54
C ARG A 255 -15.55 -1.59 -7.21
N GLU A 256 -15.19 -0.99 -8.33
CA GLU A 256 -13.99 -1.31 -9.08
C GLU A 256 -12.73 -0.89 -8.32
N GLU A 257 -11.83 -1.84 -8.10
CA GLU A 257 -10.49 -1.61 -7.58
C GLU A 257 -9.47 -1.73 -8.70
N PHE A 258 -8.30 -1.11 -8.52
CA PHE A 258 -7.20 -1.16 -9.49
C PHE A 258 -5.94 -1.69 -8.84
N ILE A 259 -5.22 -2.51 -9.59
CA ILE A 259 -3.90 -3.03 -9.20
C ILE A 259 -2.84 -2.25 -9.98
N LEU A 260 -1.94 -1.61 -9.24
CA LEU A 260 -0.73 -1.01 -9.79
C LEU A 260 0.35 -2.09 -9.85
N SER A 261 1.05 -2.17 -10.97
CA SER A 261 2.25 -3.00 -11.11
C SER A 261 3.40 -2.15 -11.64
N VAL A 262 4.57 -2.27 -11.02
CA VAL A 262 5.80 -1.54 -11.39
C VAL A 262 6.94 -2.54 -11.56
N THR A 263 7.77 -2.34 -12.57
CA THR A 263 8.91 -3.20 -12.89
C THR A 263 10.26 -2.54 -12.62
N GLU A 264 11.31 -3.36 -12.59
CA GLU A 264 12.70 -2.92 -12.32
C GLU A 264 13.19 -1.81 -13.24
N ASN A 265 12.79 -1.82 -14.51
CA ASN A 265 13.23 -0.84 -15.49
C ASN A 265 12.29 0.37 -15.61
N GLY A 266 11.45 0.59 -14.59
CA GLY A 266 10.62 1.79 -14.49
C GLY A 266 9.35 1.79 -15.32
N PHE A 267 8.87 0.63 -15.71
CA PHE A 267 7.57 0.47 -16.38
C PHE A 267 6.47 0.22 -15.35
N GLY A 268 5.26 0.63 -15.67
CA GLY A 268 4.13 0.39 -14.79
C GLY A 268 2.79 0.60 -15.49
N LYS A 269 1.74 0.15 -14.82
CA LYS A 269 0.35 0.27 -15.26
C LYS A 269 -0.60 0.09 -14.11
N ARG A 270 -1.84 0.54 -14.30
CA ARG A 270 -2.98 0.17 -13.48
C ARG A 270 -3.86 -0.80 -14.26
N THR A 271 -4.31 -1.86 -13.63
CA THR A 271 -5.22 -2.83 -14.24
C THR A 271 -6.43 -3.02 -13.33
N SER A 272 -7.62 -3.03 -13.92
CA SER A 272 -8.85 -3.30 -13.17
C SER A 272 -8.77 -4.64 -12.45
N ALA A 273 -9.14 -4.67 -11.18
CA ALA A 273 -9.22 -5.91 -10.41
C ALA A 273 -10.18 -6.94 -11.02
N TYR A 274 -11.16 -6.47 -11.79
CA TYR A 274 -12.09 -7.36 -12.50
C TYR A 274 -11.42 -8.20 -13.60
N GLU A 275 -10.23 -7.84 -14.06
CA GLU A 275 -9.49 -8.64 -15.04
C GLU A 275 -8.79 -9.88 -14.42
N TYR A 276 -8.72 -9.93 -13.08
CA TYR A 276 -8.09 -11.03 -12.36
C TYR A 276 -9.15 -12.06 -11.96
N ARG A 277 -9.21 -13.17 -12.68
CA ARG A 277 -10.19 -14.22 -12.39
C ARG A 277 -9.95 -14.82 -11.00
N ILE A 278 -11.03 -15.18 -10.33
CA ILE A 278 -10.97 -15.93 -9.07
C ILE A 278 -10.73 -17.39 -9.38
N ALA A 279 -9.69 -17.96 -8.83
CA ALA A 279 -9.27 -19.34 -9.06
C ALA A 279 -9.16 -20.10 -7.73
N GLY A 280 -8.89 -21.40 -7.82
CA GLY A 280 -8.48 -22.18 -6.66
C GLY A 280 -7.06 -21.80 -6.24
N ARG A 281 -6.80 -21.93 -4.96
CA ARG A 281 -5.48 -21.72 -4.36
C ARG A 281 -4.45 -22.73 -4.88
N GLY A 282 -3.20 -22.33 -5.02
CA GLY A 282 -2.06 -23.21 -5.25
C GLY A 282 -1.76 -23.55 -6.70
N GLY A 283 -2.47 -22.95 -7.66
CA GLY A 283 -2.18 -23.06 -9.09
C GLY A 283 -1.03 -22.18 -9.55
N GLN A 284 -0.71 -22.24 -10.84
CA GLN A 284 0.34 -21.42 -11.45
C GLN A 284 -0.07 -19.97 -11.66
N GLY A 285 -1.35 -19.68 -11.60
CA GLY A 285 -1.89 -18.34 -11.82
C GLY A 285 -1.98 -17.93 -13.28
N ILE A 286 -2.11 -16.63 -13.48
CA ILE A 286 -2.27 -15.97 -14.77
C ILE A 286 -1.25 -14.84 -14.89
N ILE A 287 -1.10 -14.30 -16.09
CA ILE A 287 -0.26 -13.13 -16.31
C ILE A 287 -0.89 -11.90 -15.63
N ASN A 288 -0.11 -11.24 -14.78
CA ASN A 288 -0.41 -9.92 -14.25
C ASN A 288 0.15 -8.82 -15.16
N ILE A 289 1.42 -8.95 -15.50
CA ILE A 289 2.14 -8.07 -16.41
C ILE A 289 3.11 -8.92 -17.20
N GLU A 290 3.24 -8.64 -18.50
CA GLU A 290 4.25 -9.30 -19.32
C GLU A 290 5.62 -8.73 -18.99
N THR A 291 6.56 -9.60 -18.65
CA THR A 291 7.94 -9.23 -18.34
C THR A 291 8.87 -9.61 -19.49
N SER A 292 9.86 -8.77 -19.73
CA SER A 292 10.91 -8.97 -20.74
C SER A 292 12.17 -8.24 -20.30
N ASP A 293 13.24 -8.35 -21.06
CA ASP A 293 14.47 -7.58 -20.82
C ASP A 293 14.23 -6.06 -20.87
N ARG A 294 13.19 -5.64 -21.60
CA ARG A 294 12.83 -4.23 -21.72
C ARG A 294 12.32 -3.62 -20.43
N ASN A 295 11.37 -4.27 -19.76
CA ASN A 295 10.75 -3.74 -18.56
C ASN A 295 11.30 -4.36 -17.26
N GLY A 296 11.92 -5.52 -17.32
CA GLY A 296 12.44 -6.22 -16.15
C GLY A 296 11.36 -6.94 -15.36
N GLY A 297 11.75 -7.52 -14.23
CA GLY A 297 10.84 -8.20 -13.33
C GLY A 297 9.99 -7.22 -12.52
N VAL A 298 8.89 -7.72 -11.97
CA VAL A 298 7.99 -6.94 -11.12
C VAL A 298 8.65 -6.64 -9.78
N ILE A 299 8.58 -5.37 -9.37
CA ILE A 299 9.10 -4.89 -8.08
C ILE A 299 7.98 -4.62 -7.08
N ALA A 300 6.82 -4.19 -7.57
CA ALA A 300 5.68 -3.88 -6.73
C ALA A 300 4.37 -4.18 -7.44
N ALA A 301 3.40 -4.67 -6.70
CA ALA A 301 2.02 -4.81 -7.14
C ALA A 301 1.10 -4.65 -5.93
N PHE A 302 0.24 -3.66 -5.95
CA PHE A 302 -0.71 -3.38 -4.85
C PHE A 302 -1.92 -2.61 -5.34
N THR A 303 -2.97 -2.63 -4.55
CA THR A 303 -4.18 -1.85 -4.82
C THR A 303 -3.92 -0.36 -4.65
N VAL A 304 -4.47 0.45 -5.55
CA VAL A 304 -4.35 1.91 -5.52
C VAL A 304 -5.69 2.57 -5.79
N ALA A 305 -5.85 3.77 -5.24
CA ALA A 305 -6.92 4.70 -5.58
C ALA A 305 -6.37 5.82 -6.49
N GLN A 306 -7.26 6.47 -7.21
CA GLN A 306 -6.89 7.51 -8.18
C GLN A 306 -6.21 8.73 -7.53
N GLU A 307 -6.57 9.05 -6.31
CA GLU A 307 -6.03 10.15 -5.50
C GLU A 307 -4.66 9.82 -4.86
N ASP A 308 -4.21 8.58 -4.95
CA ASP A 308 -2.93 8.15 -4.37
C ASP A 308 -1.73 8.65 -5.18
N GLU A 309 -0.56 8.58 -4.55
CA GLU A 309 0.74 8.77 -5.18
C GLU A 309 1.62 7.55 -4.90
N ILE A 310 2.64 7.39 -5.71
CA ILE A 310 3.72 6.43 -5.44
C ILE A 310 5.07 7.14 -5.42
N MET A 311 6.00 6.58 -4.67
CA MET A 311 7.41 6.98 -4.69
C MET A 311 8.24 5.82 -5.20
N LEU A 312 8.87 6.02 -6.34
CA LEU A 312 9.85 5.08 -6.90
C LEU A 312 11.21 5.36 -6.29
N VAL A 313 11.87 4.32 -5.80
CA VAL A 313 13.23 4.40 -5.25
C VAL A 313 14.15 3.57 -6.14
N THR A 314 15.24 4.17 -6.61
CA THR A 314 16.22 3.48 -7.44
C THR A 314 17.48 3.10 -6.65
N ASN A 315 18.24 2.13 -7.17
CA ASN A 315 19.54 1.76 -6.58
C ASN A 315 20.61 2.86 -6.76
N GLY A 316 20.36 3.84 -7.62
CA GLY A 316 21.17 5.05 -7.76
C GLY A 316 20.84 6.16 -6.76
N GLY A 317 19.89 5.89 -5.83
CA GLY A 317 19.49 6.85 -4.80
C GLY A 317 18.47 7.89 -5.27
N GLN A 318 17.88 7.73 -6.44
CA GLN A 318 16.85 8.65 -6.93
C GLN A 318 15.48 8.34 -6.30
N LEU A 319 14.75 9.41 -5.99
CA LEU A 319 13.37 9.37 -5.50
C LEU A 319 12.48 10.05 -6.51
N ILE A 320 11.54 9.31 -7.08
CA ILE A 320 10.64 9.82 -8.13
C ILE A 320 9.20 9.70 -7.63
N ARG A 321 8.53 10.83 -7.47
CA ARG A 321 7.12 10.90 -7.11
C ARG A 321 6.26 10.82 -8.37
N CYS A 322 5.26 9.95 -8.37
CA CYS A 322 4.35 9.78 -9.48
C CYS A 322 2.90 9.71 -8.96
N PRO A 323 2.02 10.63 -9.37
CA PRO A 323 0.60 10.54 -9.08
C PRO A 323 -0.01 9.32 -9.78
N VAL A 324 -0.85 8.57 -9.05
CA VAL A 324 -1.48 7.37 -9.61
C VAL A 324 -2.37 7.68 -10.80
N HIS A 325 -3.07 8.82 -10.78
CA HIS A 325 -3.95 9.23 -11.89
C HIS A 325 -3.22 9.45 -13.22
N ASP A 326 -1.90 9.69 -13.19
CA ASP A 326 -1.08 9.83 -14.40
C ASP A 326 -0.65 8.47 -14.98
N ILE A 327 -0.86 7.38 -14.25
CA ILE A 327 -0.47 6.05 -14.68
C ILE A 327 -1.58 5.45 -15.54
N ARG A 328 -1.23 5.01 -16.73
CA ARG A 328 -2.18 4.44 -17.68
C ARG A 328 -2.88 3.20 -17.14
N ILE A 329 -4.19 3.12 -17.37
CA ILE A 329 -4.97 1.90 -17.19
C ILE A 329 -4.82 1.02 -18.42
N ALA A 330 -4.35 -0.20 -18.23
CA ALA A 330 -4.08 -1.17 -19.29
C ALA A 330 -4.47 -2.58 -18.87
N GLY A 331 -4.62 -3.46 -19.82
CA GLY A 331 -4.93 -4.87 -19.58
C GLY A 331 -3.75 -5.65 -18.99
N ARG A 332 -4.04 -6.85 -18.47
CA ARG A 332 -3.02 -7.74 -17.87
C ARG A 332 -1.94 -8.16 -18.84
N ASN A 333 -2.27 -8.45 -20.08
CA ASN A 333 -1.33 -8.93 -21.12
C ASN A 333 -0.56 -7.79 -21.78
N THR A 334 -0.01 -6.87 -20.97
CA THR A 334 0.78 -5.75 -21.45
C THR A 334 2.03 -5.59 -20.58
N GLN A 335 3.04 -4.91 -21.10
CA GLN A 335 4.28 -4.60 -20.39
C GLN A 335 4.19 -3.30 -19.56
N GLY A 336 3.09 -2.58 -19.65
CA GLY A 336 2.94 -1.26 -19.07
C GLY A 336 3.59 -0.17 -19.93
N VAL A 337 3.69 1.01 -19.36
CA VAL A 337 4.31 2.19 -19.98
C VAL A 337 5.45 2.68 -19.09
N THR A 338 6.38 3.44 -19.68
CA THR A 338 7.48 4.04 -18.92
C THR A 338 6.93 5.06 -17.92
N LEU A 339 7.17 4.82 -16.63
CA LEU A 339 6.92 5.77 -15.55
C LEU A 339 8.17 6.61 -15.29
N PHE A 340 9.33 5.97 -15.37
CA PHE A 340 10.62 6.58 -15.19
C PHE A 340 11.65 5.90 -16.09
N LYS A 341 12.44 6.71 -16.81
CA LYS A 341 13.50 6.18 -17.65
C LYS A 341 14.76 5.94 -16.83
N THR A 342 15.07 4.67 -16.57
CA THR A 342 16.29 4.27 -15.87
C THR A 342 17.52 4.37 -16.78
N SER A 343 18.68 4.65 -16.18
CA SER A 343 19.98 4.48 -16.87
C SER A 343 20.33 2.98 -16.98
N ASP A 344 21.35 2.64 -17.76
CA ASP A 344 21.69 1.24 -18.05
C ASP A 344 22.01 0.41 -16.78
N ASP A 345 22.61 1.03 -15.77
CA ASP A 345 22.98 0.37 -14.51
C ASP A 345 22.01 0.70 -13.37
N GLU A 346 20.90 1.36 -13.67
CA GLU A 346 19.93 1.80 -12.66
C GLU A 346 18.64 1.00 -12.76
N GLN A 347 18.14 0.59 -11.58
CA GLN A 347 16.87 -0.12 -11.47
C GLN A 347 16.04 0.46 -10.34
N VAL A 348 14.72 0.39 -10.49
CA VAL A 348 13.78 0.61 -9.39
C VAL A 348 13.91 -0.57 -8.43
N VAL A 349 14.21 -0.29 -7.19
CA VAL A 349 14.40 -1.33 -6.16
C VAL A 349 13.26 -1.38 -5.14
N SER A 350 12.47 -0.31 -5.05
CA SER A 350 11.34 -0.21 -4.12
C SER A 350 10.31 0.78 -4.63
N VAL A 351 9.05 0.54 -4.27
CA VAL A 351 7.94 1.45 -4.54
C VAL A 351 7.15 1.62 -3.25
N ALA A 352 7.01 2.85 -2.79
CA ALA A 352 6.17 3.18 -1.66
C ALA A 352 4.80 3.67 -2.14
N HIS A 353 3.75 3.17 -1.50
CA HIS A 353 2.38 3.61 -1.70
C HIS A 353 2.07 4.75 -0.73
N LEU A 354 1.73 5.90 -1.27
CA LEU A 354 1.33 7.09 -0.52
C LEU A 354 -0.17 7.27 -0.70
N GLU A 355 -0.93 6.93 0.33
CA GLU A 355 -2.39 7.11 0.29
C GLU A 355 -2.72 8.60 0.16
N GLY A 356 -3.61 8.93 -0.79
CA GLY A 356 -4.16 10.25 -0.94
C GLY A 356 -5.04 10.57 0.25
N THR A 357 -4.84 11.74 0.86
CA THR A 357 -5.83 12.33 1.73
C THR A 357 -6.89 12.96 0.82
N GLU A 358 -8.16 12.70 1.07
CA GLU A 358 -9.23 13.53 0.52
C GLU A 358 -8.98 14.95 1.04
N ASP A 359 -8.29 15.73 0.24
CA ASP A 359 -8.12 17.16 0.49
C ASP A 359 -9.35 17.83 -0.12
N ASP A 360 -10.34 18.12 0.71
CA ASP A 360 -11.46 18.97 0.38
C ASP A 360 -11.00 20.46 0.25
N GLY A 361 -9.95 20.67 -0.51
CA GLY A 361 -9.35 21.96 -0.77
C GLY A 361 -9.41 22.28 -2.25
N GLU A 362 -10.49 22.88 -2.68
CA GLU A 362 -10.48 23.77 -3.83
C GLU A 362 -9.47 24.88 -3.53
N ASP A 363 -8.22 24.71 -3.94
CA ASP A 363 -7.29 25.82 -4.06
C ASP A 363 -7.72 26.63 -5.29
N GLU A 364 -8.66 27.56 -5.10
CA GLU A 364 -8.81 28.68 -6.01
C GLU A 364 -7.51 29.48 -5.93
N ASP A 365 -6.68 29.34 -6.95
CA ASP A 365 -5.57 30.25 -7.23
C ASP A 365 -6.17 31.62 -7.55
N GLU A 366 -6.37 32.43 -6.52
CA GLU A 366 -6.52 33.88 -6.72
C GLU A 366 -5.14 34.44 -7.07
N ASP A 367 -4.91 34.56 -8.36
CA ASP A 367 -3.87 35.40 -8.94
C ASP A 367 -4.12 36.87 -8.54
N GLU A 368 -3.62 37.32 -7.41
CA GLU A 368 -3.50 38.74 -7.11
C GLU A 368 -2.39 39.30 -8.00
N THR A 369 -2.81 39.85 -9.13
CA THR A 369 -2.01 40.79 -9.90
C THR A 369 -1.82 42.04 -9.09
N GLU A 370 -0.65 42.23 -8.49
CA GLU A 370 -0.22 43.53 -7.97
C GLU A 370 -0.06 44.48 -9.15
N GLU A 371 -1.03 45.38 -9.31
CA GLU A 371 -0.87 46.61 -10.10
C GLU A 371 0.12 47.51 -9.38
N SER A 372 1.32 47.61 -9.92
CA SER A 372 2.27 48.65 -9.52
C SER A 372 1.78 49.99 -10.05
N GLU A 373 1.26 50.83 -9.18
CA GLU A 373 1.05 52.26 -9.46
C GLU A 373 2.43 52.93 -9.65
N VAL A 374 2.66 53.31 -10.88
CA VAL A 374 3.75 54.21 -11.24
C VAL A 374 3.27 55.63 -10.92
N ASN A 375 3.74 56.19 -9.84
CA ASN A 375 3.59 57.58 -9.55
C ASN A 375 4.60 58.40 -10.39
N SER A 376 4.09 59.05 -11.39
CA SER A 376 4.81 60.10 -12.14
C SER A 376 4.62 61.44 -11.46
N ASP A 377 5.58 61.88 -10.71
CA ASP A 377 5.70 63.28 -10.36
C ASP A 377 6.68 63.96 -11.33
N LEU A 378 6.08 64.70 -12.25
CA LEU A 378 6.71 65.75 -13.01
C LEU A 378 6.63 67.00 -12.11
N ASP A 379 7.76 67.52 -11.74
CA ASP A 379 7.86 68.93 -11.38
C ASP A 379 9.00 69.60 -12.17
N ALA A 380 8.54 70.66 -12.79
CA ALA A 380 9.30 71.59 -13.55
C ALA A 380 10.13 72.53 -12.67
N GLU A 381 11.36 72.77 -13.02
CA GLU A 381 12.01 74.05 -13.28
C GLU A 381 13.43 73.84 -13.71
#